data_beb11c89ed004c8fdc56e42a17803ee6
#
_entry.id   beb11c89ed004c8fdc56e42a17803ee6
#
_cell.length_a   1.000
_cell.length_b   1.000
_cell.length_c   1.000
_cell.angle_alpha   90.00
_cell.angle_beta   90.00
_cell.angle_gamma   90.00
#
_symmetry.space_group_name_H-M   'P 1'
#
loop_
_entity.id
_entity.type
_entity.pdbx_description
1 polymer ?
#
loop_
_entity_poly.entity_id
_entity_poly.type
_entity_poly.pdbx_seq_one_letter_code
_entity_poly.pdbx_strand_id
1 'polypeptide(L)'
;MYLTENLQEKWQPVLEHPDLPKIEDAYKRAVTTVILENQEKSVREDRSFMAEAAPANATGSSVDNWDPVLISLVRRAMPNLIAYDICGVQPMSGPTGLIFAMKSRFGSQAGAEALFNEADSDFSARDAASDTGSPDVQAGTNPATLNDSPSAGTYTTGSGMSTAQAETLGDGSDEFAEMAFSIDKVTVTAKSRALKAEYTMELAQDLKAIHGLDAETELANILSSEILAEINREVVRTIYSHAKAGAQVNTTTAGIFDLDTDSNGRWSVEKFKGLLYQLERDANAIGQLTRRGKGNIIICSADVASALQMAGVLDYAPALNSNLNVDDTGNTFAGVLNGKFKVYVDPYAANISASQYYVIGYKGTSPYDSGLFYCPYVPLQMVRAVGQDSFQPKIGFKTRYGMVQNPFAHSGGDGALDNSGAVASASQNLYYRRVKVTNIM
;
A
#
# COMPACT_ATOMS: atom_id res chain seq x y z
N MET A 1 -16.45 13.34 1.94
CA MET A 1 -15.74 14.56 1.56
C MET A 1 -16.04 15.72 2.49
N TYR A 2 -17.31 16.06 2.74
CA TYR A 2 -17.69 17.18 3.63
C TYR A 2 -17.21 17.07 5.10
N LEU A 3 -17.08 15.85 5.64
CA LEU A 3 -16.56 15.65 7.00
C LEU A 3 -15.07 15.99 7.16
N THR A 4 -14.30 15.86 6.09
CA THR A 4 -12.85 16.15 6.13
C THR A 4 -12.56 17.65 6.05
N GLU A 5 -13.38 18.45 5.39
CA GLU A 5 -13.20 19.90 5.31
C GLU A 5 -13.41 20.57 6.68
N ASN A 6 -14.49 20.23 7.37
CA ASN A 6 -14.76 20.73 8.73
C ASN A 6 -13.66 20.32 9.73
N LEU A 7 -13.12 19.09 9.59
CA LEU A 7 -12.03 18.60 10.43
C LEU A 7 -10.72 19.29 10.11
N GLN A 8 -10.45 19.60 8.84
CA GLN A 8 -9.26 20.35 8.45
C GLN A 8 -9.28 21.77 9.02
N GLU A 9 -10.41 22.43 9.00
CA GLU A 9 -10.60 23.77 9.58
C GLU A 9 -10.35 23.76 11.10
N LYS A 10 -10.89 22.75 11.80
CA LYS A 10 -10.66 22.56 13.25
C LYS A 10 -9.19 22.38 13.59
N TRP A 11 -8.45 21.58 12.82
CA TRP A 11 -7.07 21.21 13.09
C TRP A 11 -6.03 22.06 12.34
N GLN A 12 -6.47 23.08 11.58
CA GLN A 12 -5.58 23.98 10.84
C GLN A 12 -4.47 24.59 11.69
N PRO A 13 -4.73 25.10 12.91
CA PRO A 13 -3.66 25.72 13.74
C PRO A 13 -2.54 24.74 14.11
N VAL A 14 -2.87 23.45 14.24
CA VAL A 14 -1.90 22.38 14.55
C VAL A 14 -1.14 21.95 13.30
N LEU A 15 -1.82 21.90 12.15
CA LEU A 15 -1.22 21.46 10.89
C LEU A 15 -0.24 22.50 10.31
N GLU A 16 -0.48 23.78 10.56
CA GLU A 16 0.31 24.90 10.05
C GLU A 16 1.25 25.51 11.09
N HIS A 17 1.48 24.82 12.20
CA HIS A 17 2.38 25.30 13.24
C HIS A 17 3.81 25.50 12.71
N PRO A 18 4.46 26.66 12.94
CA PRO A 18 5.74 27.02 12.32
C PRO A 18 6.91 26.14 12.75
N ASP A 19 6.87 25.55 13.95
CA ASP A 19 7.96 24.73 14.49
C ASP A 19 7.97 23.28 13.97
N LEU A 20 6.98 22.92 13.14
CA LEU A 20 6.85 21.58 12.62
C LEU A 20 6.96 21.57 11.08
N PRO A 21 7.54 20.52 10.48
CA PRO A 21 7.69 20.43 9.03
C PRO A 21 6.33 20.51 8.33
N LYS A 22 6.23 21.28 7.27
CA LYS A 22 4.99 21.43 6.50
C LYS A 22 4.65 20.12 5.78
N ILE A 23 3.37 19.75 5.83
CA ILE A 23 2.85 18.62 5.07
C ILE A 23 2.37 19.18 3.71
N GLU A 24 3.15 18.95 2.65
CA GLU A 24 2.85 19.47 1.31
C GLU A 24 1.70 18.71 0.64
N ASP A 25 1.58 17.43 0.90
CA ASP A 25 0.57 16.56 0.29
C ASP A 25 -0.80 16.75 0.97
N ALA A 26 -1.78 17.20 0.18
CA ALA A 26 -3.15 17.41 0.63
C ALA A 26 -3.81 16.12 1.16
N TYR A 27 -3.45 14.98 0.60
CA TYR A 27 -3.97 13.69 1.04
C TYR A 27 -3.39 13.29 2.40
N LYS A 28 -2.08 13.40 2.58
CA LYS A 28 -1.42 13.17 3.88
C LYS A 28 -2.00 14.10 4.96
N ARG A 29 -2.29 15.35 4.59
CA ARG A 29 -2.95 16.33 5.48
C ARG A 29 -4.34 15.85 5.91
N ALA A 30 -5.18 15.43 4.96
CA ALA A 30 -6.53 14.94 5.26
C ALA A 30 -6.53 13.69 6.16
N VAL A 31 -5.64 12.74 5.91
CA VAL A 31 -5.49 11.55 6.76
C VAL A 31 -5.01 11.93 8.17
N THR A 32 -4.05 12.83 8.28
CA THR A 32 -3.53 13.29 9.58
C THR A 32 -4.62 13.97 10.41
N THR A 33 -5.52 14.75 9.80
CA THR A 33 -6.66 15.36 10.52
C THR A 33 -7.62 14.33 11.09
N VAL A 34 -7.94 13.28 10.34
CA VAL A 34 -8.80 12.19 10.83
C VAL A 34 -8.15 11.44 11.99
N ILE A 35 -6.85 11.22 11.91
CA ILE A 35 -6.08 10.55 12.96
C ILE A 35 -6.05 11.39 14.23
N LEU A 36 -5.85 12.70 14.12
CA LEU A 36 -5.89 13.63 15.26
C LEU A 36 -7.27 13.68 15.91
N GLU A 37 -8.35 13.64 15.13
CA GLU A 37 -9.71 13.56 15.66
C GLU A 37 -9.97 12.23 16.40
N ASN A 38 -9.49 11.12 15.85
CA ASN A 38 -9.57 9.83 16.53
C ASN A 38 -8.78 9.83 17.85
N GLN A 39 -7.63 10.52 17.87
CA GLN A 39 -6.85 10.70 19.07
C GLN A 39 -7.63 11.48 20.15
N GLU A 40 -8.24 12.60 19.78
CA GLU A 40 -9.06 13.39 20.70
C GLU A 40 -10.21 12.56 21.28
N LYS A 41 -10.90 11.79 20.43
CA LYS A 41 -11.98 10.89 20.88
C LYS A 41 -11.48 9.83 21.85
N SER A 42 -10.37 9.16 21.53
CA SER A 42 -9.79 8.14 22.40
C SER A 42 -9.38 8.71 23.76
N VAL A 43 -8.77 9.88 23.79
CA VAL A 43 -8.39 10.56 25.05
C VAL A 43 -9.63 10.96 25.86
N ARG A 44 -10.72 11.38 25.21
CA ARG A 44 -11.98 11.69 25.92
C ARG A 44 -12.63 10.44 26.50
N GLU A 45 -12.60 9.30 25.77
CA GLU A 45 -13.13 8.03 26.26
C GLU A 45 -12.32 7.53 27.47
N ASP A 46 -11.00 7.55 27.41
CA ASP A 46 -10.13 7.16 28.54
C ASP A 46 -10.37 8.02 29.79
N ARG A 47 -10.60 9.33 29.61
CA ARG A 47 -10.98 10.23 30.71
C ARG A 47 -12.33 9.89 31.33
N SER A 48 -13.31 9.48 30.54
CA SER A 48 -14.62 9.12 31.06
C SER A 48 -14.56 7.89 31.97
N PHE A 49 -13.69 6.92 31.66
CA PHE A 49 -13.43 5.76 32.53
C PHE A 49 -12.70 6.11 33.82
N MET A 50 -11.82 7.10 33.82
CA MET A 50 -11.11 7.56 35.02
C MET A 50 -11.98 8.48 35.91
N ALA A 51 -13.01 9.09 35.37
CA ALA A 51 -13.87 10.02 36.10
C ALA A 51 -14.87 9.33 37.04
N GLU A 52 -15.05 8.01 36.95
CA GLU A 52 -16.01 7.27 37.76
C GLU A 52 -15.58 7.08 39.24
N ALA A 53 -14.30 7.39 39.55
CA ALA A 53 -13.76 7.39 40.93
C ALA A 53 -12.82 8.60 41.14
N ALA A 54 -13.34 9.81 41.03
CA ALA A 54 -12.55 11.00 41.27
C ALA A 54 -12.16 11.11 42.75
N PRO A 55 -10.85 11.19 43.09
CA PRO A 55 -10.41 11.44 44.45
C PRO A 55 -10.89 12.84 44.91
N ALA A 56 -11.04 13.04 46.22
CA ALA A 56 -11.57 14.28 46.82
C ALA A 56 -10.77 15.57 46.44
N ASN A 57 -9.56 15.43 45.90
CA ASN A 57 -8.73 16.49 45.35
C ASN A 57 -8.53 16.26 43.85
N ALA A 58 -9.51 16.60 43.03
CA ALA A 58 -9.40 16.57 41.57
C ALA A 58 -9.24 18.00 41.04
N THR A 59 -8.42 18.14 40.00
CA THR A 59 -8.34 19.40 39.22
C THR A 59 -9.69 19.62 38.54
N GLY A 60 -10.29 20.78 38.71
CA GLY A 60 -11.62 21.06 38.16
C GLY A 60 -11.71 20.88 36.65
N SER A 61 -12.91 20.59 36.14
CA SER A 61 -13.23 20.30 34.75
C SER A 61 -12.89 21.40 33.72
N SER A 62 -12.39 22.54 34.17
CA SER A 62 -12.01 23.69 33.34
C SER A 62 -10.53 23.77 32.98
N VAL A 63 -9.71 22.83 33.45
CA VAL A 63 -8.29 22.73 33.04
C VAL A 63 -8.17 21.60 32.02
N ASP A 64 -8.25 21.95 30.75
CA ASP A 64 -7.93 21.05 29.66
C ASP A 64 -6.42 20.80 29.61
N ASN A 65 -5.98 19.67 30.14
CA ASN A 65 -4.63 19.19 29.93
C ASN A 65 -4.48 18.66 28.51
N TRP A 66 -4.22 19.56 27.59
CA TRP A 66 -3.70 19.20 26.28
C TRP A 66 -2.28 18.69 26.47
N ASP A 67 -2.00 17.52 25.92
CA ASP A 67 -0.65 17.01 25.89
C ASP A 67 0.01 17.42 24.54
N PRO A 68 0.69 18.59 24.49
CA PRO A 68 1.24 19.12 23.25
C PRO A 68 2.35 18.23 22.68
N VAL A 69 3.03 17.47 23.54
CA VAL A 69 4.09 16.55 23.15
C VAL A 69 3.50 15.40 22.31
N LEU A 70 2.37 14.84 22.71
CA LEU A 70 1.72 13.76 21.99
C LEU A 70 1.24 14.21 20.59
N ILE A 71 0.62 15.38 20.49
CA ILE A 71 0.14 15.93 19.23
C ILE A 71 1.30 16.21 18.27
N SER A 72 2.37 16.80 18.76
CA SER A 72 3.57 17.07 17.95
C SER A 72 4.24 15.79 17.48
N LEU A 73 4.27 14.76 18.30
CA LEU A 73 4.83 13.45 17.98
C LEU A 73 4.00 12.73 16.91
N VAL A 74 2.67 12.72 17.04
CA VAL A 74 1.78 12.14 16.01
C VAL A 74 1.95 12.86 14.68
N ARG A 75 1.98 14.20 14.69
CA ARG A 75 2.14 14.97 13.46
C ARG A 75 3.52 14.77 12.81
N ARG A 76 4.57 14.57 13.59
CA ARG A 76 5.92 14.33 13.09
C ARG A 76 6.11 12.92 12.57
N ALA A 77 5.56 11.93 13.28
CA ALA A 77 5.82 10.53 13.04
C ALA A 77 4.94 9.92 11.94
N MET A 78 3.64 10.21 11.95
CA MET A 78 2.68 9.54 11.06
C MET A 78 2.89 9.82 9.57
N PRO A 79 3.17 11.05 9.09
CA PRO A 79 3.37 11.31 7.67
C PRO A 79 4.62 10.65 7.08
N ASN A 80 5.57 10.24 7.92
CA ASN A 80 6.85 9.65 7.50
C ASN A 80 6.78 8.13 7.33
N LEU A 81 5.63 7.49 7.57
CA LEU A 81 5.46 6.07 7.32
C LEU A 81 5.55 5.77 5.82
N ILE A 82 6.33 4.74 5.44
CA ILE A 82 6.45 4.26 4.06
C ILE A 82 5.09 3.82 3.48
N ALA A 83 4.15 3.44 4.34
CA ALA A 83 2.80 3.06 3.95
C ALA A 83 2.07 4.15 3.16
N TYR A 84 2.32 5.43 3.47
CA TYR A 84 1.71 6.56 2.74
C TYR A 84 2.21 6.68 1.31
N ASP A 85 3.42 6.22 1.04
CA ASP A 85 4.03 6.32 -0.29
C ASP A 85 3.77 5.07 -1.14
N ILE A 86 3.68 3.89 -0.53
CA ILE A 86 3.58 2.60 -1.23
C ILE A 86 2.16 2.04 -1.22
N CYS A 87 1.40 2.25 -0.13
CA CYS A 87 0.07 1.69 0.06
C CYS A 87 -1.02 2.76 -0.09
N GLY A 88 -2.26 2.32 -0.26
CA GLY A 88 -3.43 3.16 -0.04
C GLY A 88 -3.66 3.32 1.46
N VAL A 89 -3.89 4.53 1.94
CA VAL A 89 -4.15 4.78 3.36
C VAL A 89 -5.60 5.17 3.54
N GLN A 90 -6.31 4.41 4.36
CA GLN A 90 -7.73 4.66 4.66
C GLN A 90 -7.94 4.66 6.17
N PRO A 91 -8.05 5.82 6.79
CA PRO A 91 -8.28 5.90 8.23
C PRO A 91 -9.65 5.32 8.59
N MET A 92 -9.68 4.56 9.69
CA MET A 92 -10.91 3.97 10.23
C MET A 92 -11.47 4.86 11.33
N SER A 93 -12.81 4.93 11.41
CA SER A 93 -13.53 5.61 12.50
C SER A 93 -13.91 4.68 13.64
N GLY A 94 -13.74 3.38 13.48
CA GLY A 94 -14.06 2.32 14.45
C GLY A 94 -13.06 1.19 14.44
N PRO A 95 -13.18 0.21 15.36
CA PRO A 95 -12.28 -0.94 15.46
C PRO A 95 -12.38 -1.89 14.27
N THR A 96 -13.45 -1.80 13.49
CA THR A 96 -13.67 -2.57 12.26
C THR A 96 -14.02 -1.62 11.12
N GLY A 97 -13.48 -1.89 9.95
CA GLY A 97 -13.78 -1.17 8.72
C GLY A 97 -14.20 -2.12 7.61
N LEU A 98 -14.88 -1.59 6.61
CA LEU A 98 -15.28 -2.32 5.40
C LEU A 98 -14.74 -1.60 4.19
N ILE A 99 -14.13 -2.35 3.28
CA ILE A 99 -13.72 -1.88 1.96
C ILE A 99 -14.58 -2.58 0.93
N PHE A 100 -15.27 -1.81 0.11
CA PHE A 100 -16.15 -2.30 -0.94
C PHE A 100 -15.48 -2.20 -2.30
N ALA A 101 -15.72 -3.22 -3.12
CA ALA A 101 -15.37 -3.22 -4.53
C ALA A 101 -16.61 -3.57 -5.36
N MET A 102 -16.92 -2.76 -6.36
CA MET A 102 -18.01 -3.01 -7.29
C MET A 102 -17.44 -3.56 -8.59
N LYS A 103 -17.96 -4.70 -9.05
CA LYS A 103 -17.60 -5.34 -10.31
C LYS A 103 -18.81 -5.38 -11.22
N SER A 104 -18.61 -4.97 -12.47
CA SER A 104 -19.61 -5.13 -13.52
C SER A 104 -19.58 -6.57 -14.05
N ARG A 105 -20.72 -7.15 -14.33
CA ARG A 105 -20.87 -8.53 -14.76
C ARG A 105 -21.71 -8.62 -16.02
N PHE A 106 -21.45 -9.61 -16.85
CA PHE A 106 -22.29 -9.96 -18.00
C PHE A 106 -23.42 -10.90 -17.57
N GLY A 107 -24.63 -10.62 -18.01
CA GLY A 107 -25.83 -11.44 -17.82
C GLY A 107 -26.35 -11.45 -16.39
N SER A 108 -25.59 -11.94 -15.43
CA SER A 108 -26.02 -12.11 -14.04
C SER A 108 -24.94 -11.70 -13.05
N GLN A 109 -25.29 -11.58 -11.76
CA GLN A 109 -24.32 -11.27 -10.68
C GLN A 109 -23.20 -12.31 -10.54
N ALA A 110 -23.42 -13.54 -11.02
CA ALA A 110 -22.43 -14.61 -11.05
C ALA A 110 -21.69 -14.72 -12.40
N GLY A 111 -22.05 -13.90 -13.39
CA GLY A 111 -21.47 -13.90 -14.73
C GLY A 111 -20.00 -13.45 -14.77
N ALA A 112 -19.41 -13.53 -15.96
CA ALA A 112 -18.04 -13.06 -16.18
C ALA A 112 -17.90 -11.56 -15.89
N GLU A 113 -16.72 -11.13 -15.45
CA GLU A 113 -16.45 -9.70 -15.17
C GLU A 113 -16.36 -8.92 -16.47
N ALA A 114 -17.14 -7.85 -16.57
CA ALA A 114 -17.14 -6.91 -17.67
C ALA A 114 -16.22 -5.71 -17.38
N LEU A 115 -15.78 -5.01 -18.41
CA LEU A 115 -14.95 -3.80 -18.36
C LEU A 115 -13.51 -4.01 -17.83
N PHE A 116 -13.18 -5.23 -17.43
CA PHE A 116 -11.84 -5.61 -17.01
C PHE A 116 -11.07 -6.34 -18.11
N ASN A 117 -11.71 -7.33 -18.72
CA ASN A 117 -11.17 -8.05 -19.87
C ASN A 117 -11.38 -7.25 -21.17
N GLU A 118 -10.85 -7.76 -22.27
CA GLU A 118 -11.16 -7.23 -23.60
C GLU A 118 -12.67 -7.16 -23.79
N ALA A 119 -13.15 -6.03 -24.31
CA ALA A 119 -14.57 -5.87 -24.57
C ALA A 119 -15.02 -6.88 -25.60
N ASP A 120 -16.09 -7.60 -25.30
CA ASP A 120 -16.73 -8.52 -26.22
C ASP A 120 -17.50 -7.71 -27.28
N SER A 121 -17.08 -7.82 -28.54
CA SER A 121 -17.60 -6.97 -29.61
C SER A 121 -18.96 -7.41 -30.12
N ASP A 122 -19.44 -8.62 -29.74
CA ASP A 122 -20.74 -9.16 -30.15
C ASP A 122 -21.74 -9.24 -28.98
N PHE A 123 -21.34 -8.96 -27.73
CA PHE A 123 -22.21 -9.10 -26.56
C PHE A 123 -23.53 -8.32 -26.69
N SER A 124 -23.49 -7.08 -27.16
CA SER A 124 -24.69 -6.25 -27.34
C SER A 124 -25.51 -6.61 -28.60
N ALA A 125 -24.94 -7.46 -29.43
CA ALA A 125 -25.61 -7.98 -30.66
C ALA A 125 -26.24 -9.35 -30.46
N ARG A 126 -26.15 -9.90 -29.23
CA ARG A 126 -26.77 -11.15 -28.83
C ARG A 126 -28.13 -10.93 -28.22
N ASP A 127 -29.01 -11.93 -28.32
CA ASP A 127 -30.14 -12.03 -27.42
C ASP A 127 -29.72 -12.61 -26.06
N ALA A 128 -30.55 -12.48 -25.03
CA ALA A 128 -30.28 -13.00 -23.70
C ALA A 128 -30.17 -14.53 -23.63
N ALA A 129 -30.71 -15.23 -24.61
CA ALA A 129 -30.81 -16.69 -24.63
C ALA A 129 -29.70 -17.35 -25.45
N SER A 130 -29.15 -16.70 -26.47
CA SER A 130 -28.23 -17.35 -27.40
C SER A 130 -27.43 -16.36 -28.27
N ASP A 131 -26.37 -16.86 -28.85
CA ASP A 131 -25.46 -16.18 -29.77
C ASP A 131 -26.02 -16.12 -31.23
N THR A 132 -27.31 -16.34 -31.39
CA THR A 132 -27.94 -16.47 -32.71
C THR A 132 -28.10 -15.13 -33.45
N GLY A 133 -27.97 -14.01 -32.74
CA GLY A 133 -28.14 -12.69 -33.32
C GLY A 133 -26.95 -12.16 -34.10
N SER A 134 -25.75 -12.64 -33.83
CA SER A 134 -24.53 -12.21 -34.53
C SER A 134 -23.99 -13.35 -35.41
N PRO A 135 -23.80 -13.12 -36.72
CA PRO A 135 -23.21 -14.15 -37.60
C PRO A 135 -21.71 -14.36 -37.31
N ASP A 136 -21.07 -13.41 -36.69
CA ASP A 136 -19.63 -13.43 -36.41
C ASP A 136 -19.39 -13.35 -34.90
N VAL A 137 -18.72 -14.35 -34.36
CA VAL A 137 -18.37 -14.44 -32.92
C VAL A 137 -16.97 -13.93 -32.71
N GLN A 138 -16.78 -13.16 -31.61
CA GLN A 138 -15.45 -12.76 -31.19
C GLN A 138 -14.69 -13.96 -30.64
N ALA A 139 -13.59 -14.32 -31.28
CA ALA A 139 -12.69 -15.36 -30.81
C ALA A 139 -11.22 -14.92 -30.87
N GLY A 140 -10.41 -15.51 -30.01
CA GLY A 140 -8.97 -15.23 -29.92
C GLY A 140 -8.63 -14.06 -28.98
N THR A 141 -7.41 -14.08 -28.48
CA THR A 141 -6.89 -13.05 -27.55
C THR A 141 -5.55 -12.48 -28.02
N ASN A 142 -4.97 -13.01 -29.09
CA ASN A 142 -3.65 -12.63 -29.55
C ASN A 142 -3.61 -12.34 -31.05
N PRO A 143 -3.59 -11.07 -31.47
CA PRO A 143 -3.52 -10.71 -32.89
C PRO A 143 -2.21 -11.13 -33.58
N ALA A 144 -1.16 -11.50 -32.85
CA ALA A 144 0.09 -11.95 -33.44
C ALA A 144 -0.06 -13.29 -34.20
N THR A 145 -1.07 -14.09 -33.89
CA THR A 145 -1.35 -15.33 -34.60
C THR A 145 -2.01 -15.11 -35.95
N LEU A 146 -2.49 -13.92 -36.28
CA LEU A 146 -3.04 -13.57 -37.58
C LEU A 146 -2.04 -13.67 -38.74
N ASN A 147 -0.74 -13.50 -38.47
CA ASN A 147 0.30 -13.54 -39.46
C ASN A 147 0.82 -14.95 -39.78
N ASP A 148 0.41 -15.95 -39.03
CA ASP A 148 0.75 -17.32 -39.34
C ASP A 148 -0.13 -17.79 -40.51
N SER A 149 0.34 -17.49 -41.72
CA SER A 149 -0.19 -18.11 -42.91
C SER A 149 -0.12 -19.63 -42.73
N PRO A 150 -1.19 -20.39 -42.88
CA PRO A 150 -2.44 -20.04 -43.55
C PRO A 150 -3.70 -20.10 -42.71
N SER A 151 -3.66 -20.14 -41.40
CA SER A 151 -4.89 -20.26 -40.61
C SER A 151 -5.49 -18.89 -40.28
N ALA A 152 -6.22 -18.37 -41.25
CA ALA A 152 -7.20 -17.35 -40.99
C ALA A 152 -8.25 -17.90 -40.03
N GLY A 153 -8.51 -17.21 -38.89
CA GLY A 153 -9.66 -17.54 -38.09
C GLY A 153 -9.46 -17.79 -36.62
N THR A 154 -8.23 -17.68 -36.10
CA THR A 154 -7.97 -17.74 -34.64
C THR A 154 -8.24 -16.44 -33.90
N TYR A 155 -8.36 -15.34 -34.62
CA TYR A 155 -8.71 -14.03 -34.08
C TYR A 155 -9.79 -13.41 -34.98
N THR A 156 -11.00 -13.32 -34.45
CA THR A 156 -12.16 -12.81 -35.16
C THR A 156 -12.80 -11.64 -34.40
N THR A 157 -13.60 -10.86 -35.09
CA THR A 157 -14.37 -9.77 -34.49
C THR A 157 -15.85 -10.08 -34.58
N GLY A 158 -16.61 -9.75 -33.55
CA GLY A 158 -18.05 -9.81 -33.61
C GLY A 158 -18.64 -8.66 -34.42
N SER A 159 -19.81 -8.88 -35.01
CA SER A 159 -20.58 -7.87 -35.73
C SER A 159 -21.91 -7.54 -35.05
N GLY A 160 -22.50 -6.41 -35.39
CA GLY A 160 -23.83 -6.04 -34.91
C GLY A 160 -24.92 -6.93 -35.51
N MET A 161 -26.07 -7.04 -34.82
CA MET A 161 -27.21 -7.79 -35.31
C MET A 161 -27.85 -7.16 -36.55
N SER A 162 -28.54 -7.99 -37.36
CA SER A 162 -29.28 -7.52 -38.54
C SER A 162 -30.52 -6.72 -38.14
N THR A 163 -31.00 -5.86 -39.04
CA THR A 163 -32.23 -5.07 -38.82
C THR A 163 -33.44 -5.94 -38.49
N ALA A 164 -33.55 -7.10 -39.17
CA ALA A 164 -34.65 -8.05 -38.95
C ALA A 164 -34.62 -8.64 -37.51
N GLN A 165 -33.44 -8.91 -36.96
CA GLN A 165 -33.27 -9.38 -35.59
C GLN A 165 -33.50 -8.27 -34.57
N ALA A 166 -33.10 -7.04 -34.88
CA ALA A 166 -33.33 -5.88 -34.03
C ALA A 166 -34.83 -5.54 -33.90
N GLU A 167 -35.65 -5.85 -34.93
CA GLU A 167 -37.11 -5.69 -34.92
C GLU A 167 -37.82 -6.73 -34.04
N THR A 168 -37.24 -7.90 -33.84
CA THR A 168 -37.80 -8.98 -32.99
C THR A 168 -37.36 -8.88 -31.51
N LEU A 169 -36.45 -8.01 -31.17
CA LEU A 169 -35.99 -7.83 -29.80
C LEU A 169 -37.14 -7.41 -28.88
N GLY A 170 -37.35 -8.19 -27.80
CA GLY A 170 -38.42 -7.95 -26.83
C GLY A 170 -39.74 -8.67 -27.13
N ASP A 171 -39.80 -9.54 -28.15
CA ASP A 171 -41.00 -10.29 -28.54
C ASP A 171 -41.19 -11.62 -27.75
N GLY A 172 -40.51 -11.77 -26.63
CA GLY A 172 -40.60 -12.88 -25.71
C GLY A 172 -39.76 -14.11 -26.06
N SER A 173 -39.18 -14.14 -27.26
CA SER A 173 -38.16 -15.15 -27.67
C SER A 173 -36.76 -14.54 -27.69
N ASP A 174 -36.64 -13.28 -28.05
CA ASP A 174 -35.40 -12.55 -28.22
C ASP A 174 -35.36 -11.39 -27.23
N GLU A 175 -34.75 -11.58 -26.05
CA GLU A 175 -34.64 -10.58 -25.04
C GLU A 175 -33.29 -9.81 -25.17
N PHE A 176 -33.24 -8.56 -24.67
CA PHE A 176 -32.02 -7.79 -24.66
C PHE A 176 -30.97 -8.46 -23.79
N ALA A 177 -29.69 -8.41 -24.21
CA ALA A 177 -28.59 -8.85 -23.41
C ALA A 177 -28.48 -7.97 -22.15
N GLU A 178 -28.35 -8.61 -20.99
CA GLU A 178 -28.37 -7.94 -19.68
C GLU A 178 -26.97 -7.77 -19.11
N MET A 179 -26.79 -6.74 -18.30
CA MET A 179 -25.61 -6.54 -17.46
C MET A 179 -26.03 -6.44 -16.00
N ALA A 180 -25.19 -6.97 -15.14
CA ALA A 180 -25.37 -6.93 -13.70
C ALA A 180 -24.16 -6.31 -13.00
N PHE A 181 -24.25 -6.08 -11.72
CA PHE A 181 -23.10 -5.75 -10.89
C PHE A 181 -23.07 -6.61 -9.63
N SER A 182 -21.89 -6.90 -9.15
CA SER A 182 -21.65 -7.55 -7.86
C SER A 182 -20.85 -6.61 -6.94
N ILE A 183 -21.11 -6.70 -5.65
CA ILE A 183 -20.37 -5.96 -4.64
C ILE A 183 -19.59 -6.95 -3.80
N ASP A 184 -18.27 -6.86 -3.88
CA ASP A 184 -17.38 -7.60 -3.01
C ASP A 184 -16.99 -6.72 -1.82
N LYS A 185 -16.83 -7.31 -0.65
CA LYS A 185 -16.45 -6.61 0.57
C LYS A 185 -15.29 -7.32 1.24
N VAL A 186 -14.37 -6.54 1.80
CA VAL A 186 -13.30 -7.04 2.66
C VAL A 186 -13.37 -6.31 3.99
N THR A 187 -13.32 -7.06 5.07
CA THR A 187 -13.35 -6.53 6.44
C THR A 187 -11.94 -6.28 6.94
N VAL A 188 -11.73 -5.14 7.58
CA VAL A 188 -10.50 -4.78 8.26
C VAL A 188 -10.76 -4.74 9.76
N THR A 189 -9.92 -5.38 10.54
CA THR A 189 -9.95 -5.31 12.00
C THR A 189 -8.69 -4.63 12.51
N ALA A 190 -8.83 -3.67 13.42
CA ALA A 190 -7.71 -3.00 14.04
C ALA A 190 -7.04 -3.90 15.07
N LYS A 191 -5.72 -4.12 14.92
CA LYS A 191 -4.86 -4.79 15.89
C LYS A 191 -4.00 -3.78 16.63
N SER A 192 -3.55 -4.13 17.83
CA SER A 192 -2.78 -3.24 18.69
C SER A 192 -1.31 -3.65 18.72
N ARG A 193 -0.42 -2.65 18.69
CA ARG A 193 0.99 -2.77 19.08
C ARG A 193 1.21 -1.94 20.32
N ALA A 194 1.98 -2.44 21.26
CA ALA A 194 2.29 -1.75 22.49
C ALA A 194 3.72 -2.06 22.93
N LEU A 195 4.41 -1.03 23.39
CA LEU A 195 5.77 -1.13 23.92
C LEU A 195 5.87 -0.27 25.18
N LYS A 196 6.60 -0.73 26.19
CA LYS A 196 6.81 0.01 27.44
C LYS A 196 8.29 0.09 27.78
N ALA A 197 8.66 1.15 28.47
CA ALA A 197 9.95 1.29 29.13
C ALA A 197 9.77 1.71 30.59
N GLU A 198 10.68 1.27 31.43
CA GLU A 198 10.76 1.61 32.85
C GLU A 198 12.15 2.19 33.12
N TYR A 199 12.22 3.21 33.95
CA TYR A 199 13.50 3.81 34.34
C TYR A 199 13.49 4.15 35.82
N THR A 200 14.69 4.18 36.42
CA THR A 200 14.87 4.54 37.84
C THR A 200 14.97 6.04 37.99
N MET A 201 14.56 6.55 39.15
CA MET A 201 14.66 7.99 39.46
C MET A 201 16.11 8.45 39.51
N GLU A 202 17.00 7.59 40.01
CA GLU A 202 18.44 7.84 40.13
C GLU A 202 19.04 8.03 38.72
N LEU A 203 18.71 7.14 37.77
CA LEU A 203 19.16 7.25 36.38
C LEU A 203 18.72 8.58 35.75
N ALA A 204 17.48 8.99 36.01
CA ALA A 204 16.97 10.26 35.46
C ALA A 204 17.72 11.49 36.03
N GLN A 205 18.05 11.43 37.32
CA GLN A 205 18.84 12.51 37.98
C GLN A 205 20.27 12.54 37.45
N ASP A 206 20.92 11.41 37.32
CA ASP A 206 22.30 11.33 36.83
C ASP A 206 22.42 11.75 35.36
N LEU A 207 21.51 11.32 34.49
CA LEU A 207 21.46 11.76 33.09
C LEU A 207 21.26 13.27 32.97
N LYS A 208 20.39 13.85 33.80
CA LYS A 208 20.15 15.27 33.78
C LYS A 208 21.34 16.07 34.33
N ALA A 209 22.01 15.55 35.37
CA ALA A 209 23.16 16.23 36.01
C ALA A 209 24.42 16.17 35.15
N ILE A 210 24.71 15.03 34.47
CA ILE A 210 25.94 14.81 33.73
C ILE A 210 25.82 15.20 32.27
N HIS A 211 24.72 14.81 31.63
CA HIS A 211 24.51 14.97 30.19
C HIS A 211 23.51 16.06 29.82
N GLY A 212 22.74 16.59 30.77
CA GLY A 212 21.69 17.58 30.52
C GLY A 212 20.49 17.02 29.75
N LEU A 213 20.39 15.65 29.60
CA LEU A 213 19.34 14.97 28.89
C LEU A 213 18.20 14.57 29.84
N ASP A 214 16.97 14.64 29.34
CA ASP A 214 15.81 14.15 30.06
C ASP A 214 15.53 12.68 29.65
N ALA A 215 15.64 11.78 30.63
CA ALA A 215 15.46 10.34 30.41
C ALA A 215 14.09 9.98 29.82
N GLU A 216 13.04 10.71 30.22
CA GLU A 216 11.70 10.48 29.70
C GLU A 216 11.60 10.81 28.22
N THR A 217 12.13 11.95 27.81
CA THR A 217 12.10 12.40 26.42
C THR A 217 12.90 11.46 25.50
N GLU A 218 14.09 11.05 25.94
CA GLU A 218 14.94 10.13 25.18
C GLU A 218 14.29 8.76 25.02
N LEU A 219 13.73 8.20 26.08
CA LEU A 219 13.02 6.95 26.03
C LEU A 219 11.75 7.03 25.16
N ALA A 220 11.02 8.15 25.21
CA ALA A 220 9.87 8.37 24.37
C ALA A 220 10.25 8.39 22.87
N ASN A 221 11.36 9.03 22.52
CA ASN A 221 11.88 9.05 21.17
C ASN A 221 12.28 7.65 20.70
N ILE A 222 13.00 6.89 21.52
CA ILE A 222 13.43 5.52 21.20
C ILE A 222 12.20 4.62 20.99
N LEU A 223 11.23 4.63 21.90
CA LEU A 223 10.03 3.78 21.79
C LEU A 223 9.17 4.13 20.57
N SER A 224 9.03 5.42 20.26
CA SER A 224 8.24 5.86 19.11
C SER A 224 8.92 5.49 17.79
N SER A 225 10.24 5.68 17.67
CA SER A 225 10.99 5.31 16.47
C SER A 225 10.98 3.80 16.23
N GLU A 226 11.09 2.99 17.28
CA GLU A 226 11.02 1.53 17.15
C GLU A 226 9.66 1.05 16.67
N ILE A 227 8.55 1.56 17.23
CA ILE A 227 7.21 1.19 16.77
C ILE A 227 7.00 1.57 15.30
N LEU A 228 7.48 2.74 14.88
CA LEU A 228 7.36 3.17 13.49
C LEU A 228 8.21 2.31 12.56
N ALA A 229 9.42 1.95 12.96
CA ALA A 229 10.29 1.05 12.21
C ALA A 229 9.64 -0.36 12.07
N GLU A 230 9.03 -0.87 13.15
CA GLU A 230 8.27 -2.13 13.10
C GLU A 230 7.09 -2.07 12.12
N ILE A 231 6.32 -0.98 12.12
CA ILE A 231 5.19 -0.81 11.19
C ILE A 231 5.70 -0.76 9.76
N ASN A 232 6.71 0.04 9.48
CA ASN A 232 7.31 0.13 8.16
C ASN A 232 7.82 -1.24 7.68
N ARG A 233 8.47 -1.97 8.56
CA ARG A 233 8.98 -3.31 8.24
C ARG A 233 7.85 -4.31 7.99
N GLU A 234 6.77 -4.24 8.75
CA GLU A 234 5.58 -5.08 8.52
C GLU A 234 4.97 -4.83 7.16
N VAL A 235 4.81 -3.56 6.75
CA VAL A 235 4.30 -3.18 5.43
C VAL A 235 5.18 -3.76 4.32
N VAL A 236 6.48 -3.56 4.37
CA VAL A 236 7.42 -4.05 3.35
C VAL A 236 7.40 -5.58 3.29
N ARG A 237 7.44 -6.28 4.42
CA ARG A 237 7.40 -7.74 4.46
C ARG A 237 6.07 -8.31 3.96
N THR A 238 4.97 -7.62 4.25
CA THR A 238 3.65 -8.00 3.73
C THR A 238 3.63 -7.91 2.21
N ILE A 239 4.20 -6.86 1.63
CA ILE A 239 4.32 -6.73 0.19
C ILE A 239 5.16 -7.88 -0.39
N TYR A 240 6.30 -8.22 0.21
CA TYR A 240 7.16 -9.31 -0.26
C TYR A 240 6.45 -10.67 -0.24
N SER A 241 5.69 -10.95 0.80
CA SER A 241 4.99 -12.23 0.95
C SER A 241 3.84 -12.39 -0.05
N HIS A 242 3.14 -11.30 -0.37
CA HIS A 242 1.95 -11.33 -1.22
C HIS A 242 2.22 -11.02 -2.69
N ALA A 243 3.35 -10.39 -3.03
CA ALA A 243 3.71 -10.06 -4.40
C ALA A 243 3.77 -11.30 -5.31
N LYS A 244 3.13 -11.23 -6.46
CA LYS A 244 3.20 -12.27 -7.49
C LYS A 244 4.63 -12.38 -8.03
N ALA A 245 5.05 -13.57 -8.41
CA ALA A 245 6.34 -13.75 -9.07
C ALA A 245 6.38 -12.97 -10.40
N GLY A 246 7.39 -12.15 -10.59
CA GLY A 246 7.71 -11.48 -11.85
C GLY A 246 8.61 -12.33 -12.73
N ALA A 247 9.24 -11.74 -13.74
CA ALA A 247 10.18 -12.39 -14.66
C ALA A 247 9.67 -13.75 -15.20
N GLN A 248 8.43 -13.77 -15.71
CA GLN A 248 7.75 -14.99 -16.13
C GLN A 248 8.07 -15.41 -17.57
N VAL A 249 8.53 -14.49 -18.41
CA VAL A 249 8.69 -14.69 -19.85
C VAL A 249 10.11 -14.29 -20.27
N ASN A 250 10.75 -15.11 -21.12
CA ASN A 250 12.12 -14.95 -21.60
C ASN A 250 13.17 -14.91 -20.47
N THR A 251 12.96 -15.70 -19.43
CA THR A 251 13.92 -15.95 -18.37
C THR A 251 14.12 -17.45 -18.24
N THR A 252 15.31 -17.88 -17.91
CA THR A 252 15.66 -19.29 -17.76
C THR A 252 14.84 -19.94 -16.63
N THR A 253 14.59 -19.21 -15.58
CA THR A 253 13.78 -19.66 -14.44
C THR A 253 12.76 -18.59 -14.08
N ALA A 254 11.48 -18.94 -14.07
CA ALA A 254 10.40 -18.03 -13.72
C ALA A 254 10.60 -17.49 -12.29
N GLY A 255 10.52 -16.17 -12.12
CA GLY A 255 10.72 -15.49 -10.84
C GLY A 255 12.17 -15.13 -10.51
N ILE A 256 13.13 -15.58 -11.32
CA ILE A 256 14.56 -15.28 -11.17
C ILE A 256 15.04 -14.61 -12.45
N PHE A 257 15.75 -13.52 -12.30
CA PHE A 257 16.45 -12.86 -13.39
C PHE A 257 17.96 -13.01 -13.17
N ASP A 258 18.61 -13.77 -14.03
CA ASP A 258 20.04 -13.98 -14.00
C ASP A 258 20.72 -13.01 -14.99
N LEU A 259 21.58 -12.15 -14.46
CA LEU A 259 22.28 -11.16 -15.28
C LEU A 259 23.24 -11.77 -16.28
N ASP A 260 23.72 -12.98 -16.07
CA ASP A 260 24.62 -13.64 -16.99
C ASP A 260 23.92 -14.35 -18.14
N THR A 261 22.77 -15.01 -17.86
CA THR A 261 22.07 -15.82 -18.83
C THR A 261 20.89 -15.14 -19.48
N ASP A 262 20.14 -14.31 -18.71
CA ASP A 262 18.91 -13.69 -19.18
C ASP A 262 19.12 -12.27 -19.77
N SER A 263 20.32 -11.69 -19.58
CA SER A 263 20.66 -10.37 -20.11
C SER A 263 21.58 -10.48 -21.33
N ASN A 264 21.17 -9.89 -22.45
CA ASN A 264 21.93 -9.85 -23.69
C ASN A 264 23.00 -8.75 -23.66
N GLY A 265 24.08 -8.92 -22.88
CA GLY A 265 25.12 -7.92 -22.80
C GLY A 265 26.49 -8.55 -22.63
N ARG A 266 27.53 -7.94 -23.26
CA ARG A 266 28.94 -8.33 -23.06
C ARG A 266 29.57 -7.64 -21.86
N TRP A 267 29.16 -6.39 -21.62
CA TRP A 267 29.68 -5.54 -20.55
C TRP A 267 28.69 -5.47 -19.40
N SER A 268 29.16 -5.31 -18.18
CA SER A 268 28.32 -5.21 -16.98
C SER A 268 27.25 -4.11 -17.10
N VAL A 269 27.59 -2.96 -17.68
CA VAL A 269 26.65 -1.86 -17.90
C VAL A 269 25.54 -2.24 -18.87
N GLU A 270 25.83 -3.04 -19.90
CA GLU A 270 24.83 -3.53 -20.84
C GLU A 270 23.86 -4.53 -20.15
N LYS A 271 24.40 -5.39 -19.29
CA LYS A 271 23.63 -6.32 -18.49
C LYS A 271 22.70 -5.58 -17.54
N PHE A 272 23.13 -4.48 -16.93
CA PHE A 272 22.27 -3.62 -16.08
C PHE A 272 21.18 -2.91 -16.88
N LYS A 273 21.40 -2.56 -18.13
CA LYS A 273 20.33 -2.09 -19.02
C LYS A 273 19.31 -3.20 -19.34
N GLY A 274 19.75 -4.45 -19.42
CA GLY A 274 18.88 -5.60 -19.51
C GLY A 274 17.96 -5.76 -18.27
N LEU A 275 18.52 -5.55 -17.08
CA LEU A 275 17.74 -5.51 -15.84
C LEU A 275 16.69 -4.40 -15.86
N LEU A 276 17.03 -3.21 -16.36
CA LEU A 276 16.09 -2.11 -16.51
C LEU A 276 14.94 -2.46 -17.45
N TYR A 277 15.23 -3.13 -18.57
CA TYR A 277 14.20 -3.58 -19.50
C TYR A 277 13.26 -4.61 -18.84
N GLN A 278 13.78 -5.54 -18.04
CA GLN A 278 12.96 -6.49 -17.31
C GLN A 278 12.07 -5.81 -16.26
N LEU A 279 12.60 -4.80 -15.55
CA LEU A 279 11.80 -3.96 -14.65
C LEU A 279 10.60 -3.32 -15.38
N GLU A 280 10.87 -2.67 -16.51
CA GLU A 280 9.84 -2.03 -17.33
C GLU A 280 8.78 -3.03 -17.81
N ARG A 281 9.21 -4.23 -18.16
CA ARG A 281 8.34 -5.32 -18.58
C ARG A 281 7.43 -5.84 -17.46
N ASP A 282 7.97 -6.02 -16.27
CA ASP A 282 7.17 -6.41 -15.09
C ASP A 282 6.18 -5.31 -14.70
N ALA A 283 6.57 -4.03 -14.82
CA ALA A 283 5.67 -2.91 -14.63
C ALA A 283 4.52 -2.90 -15.65
N ASN A 284 4.82 -3.16 -16.92
CA ASN A 284 3.79 -3.28 -17.97
C ASN A 284 2.85 -4.46 -17.70
N ALA A 285 3.38 -5.57 -17.21
CA ALA A 285 2.56 -6.74 -16.88
C ALA A 285 1.59 -6.46 -15.72
N ILE A 286 1.97 -5.61 -14.74
CA ILE A 286 1.01 -5.12 -13.73
C ILE A 286 -0.13 -4.35 -14.41
N GLY A 287 0.18 -3.43 -15.32
CA GLY A 287 -0.82 -2.67 -16.06
C GLY A 287 -1.75 -3.54 -16.90
N GLN A 288 -1.23 -4.58 -17.53
CA GLN A 288 -2.02 -5.53 -18.31
C GLN A 288 -2.96 -6.36 -17.42
N LEU A 289 -2.50 -6.78 -16.24
CA LEU A 289 -3.28 -7.62 -15.33
C LEU A 289 -4.29 -6.83 -14.51
N THR A 290 -3.95 -5.62 -14.10
CA THR A 290 -4.83 -4.80 -13.23
C THR A 290 -5.74 -3.88 -14.02
N ARG A 291 -5.40 -3.56 -15.28
CA ARG A 291 -6.10 -2.56 -16.12
C ARG A 291 -6.28 -1.18 -15.46
N ARG A 292 -5.53 -0.92 -14.38
CA ARG A 292 -5.58 0.35 -13.64
C ARG A 292 -4.43 1.27 -13.99
N GLY A 293 -3.25 0.73 -14.15
CA GLY A 293 -2.05 1.49 -14.47
C GLY A 293 -0.79 0.66 -14.39
N LYS A 294 0.27 1.19 -14.96
CA LYS A 294 1.59 0.61 -14.96
C LYS A 294 2.22 0.75 -13.57
N GLY A 295 3.04 -0.22 -13.16
CA GLY A 295 3.82 -0.12 -11.94
C GLY A 295 4.62 1.18 -11.88
N ASN A 296 4.64 1.84 -10.71
CA ASN A 296 5.28 3.14 -10.51
C ASN A 296 6.16 3.22 -9.27
N ILE A 297 6.24 2.15 -8.49
CA ILE A 297 7.02 2.05 -7.27
C ILE A 297 7.94 0.85 -7.37
N ILE A 298 9.19 1.02 -6.95
CA ILE A 298 10.19 -0.05 -6.87
C ILE A 298 10.74 -0.09 -5.45
N ILE A 299 10.73 -1.27 -4.84
CA ILE A 299 11.42 -1.56 -3.59
C ILE A 299 12.53 -2.54 -3.94
N CYS A 300 13.77 -2.21 -3.66
CA CYS A 300 14.91 -3.03 -4.04
C CYS A 300 15.97 -3.12 -2.94
N SER A 301 16.88 -4.07 -3.09
CA SER A 301 18.10 -4.13 -2.29
C SER A 301 19.09 -3.05 -2.71
N ALA A 302 20.06 -2.74 -1.84
CA ALA A 302 21.07 -1.72 -2.09
C ALA A 302 21.91 -2.00 -3.34
N ASP A 303 22.25 -3.26 -3.59
CA ASP A 303 23.06 -3.65 -4.76
C ASP A 303 22.30 -3.47 -6.07
N VAL A 304 21.01 -3.78 -6.08
CA VAL A 304 20.13 -3.51 -7.24
C VAL A 304 20.02 -2.00 -7.49
N ALA A 305 19.87 -1.19 -6.45
CA ALA A 305 19.86 0.26 -6.61
C ALA A 305 21.15 0.80 -7.18
N SER A 306 22.30 0.28 -6.74
CA SER A 306 23.63 0.61 -7.28
C SER A 306 23.77 0.19 -8.75
N ALA A 307 23.27 -0.98 -9.12
CA ALA A 307 23.26 -1.45 -10.51
C ALA A 307 22.41 -0.54 -11.42
N LEU A 308 21.24 -0.09 -10.93
CA LEU A 308 20.39 0.85 -11.65
C LEU A 308 21.03 2.24 -11.79
N GLN A 309 21.80 2.68 -10.80
CA GLN A 309 22.59 3.90 -10.89
C GLN A 309 23.70 3.79 -11.94
N MET A 310 24.43 2.67 -11.94
CA MET A 310 25.48 2.41 -12.93
C MET A 310 24.93 2.32 -14.36
N ALA A 311 23.70 1.90 -14.54
CA ALA A 311 23.02 1.97 -15.83
C ALA A 311 22.77 3.41 -16.33
N GLY A 312 23.01 4.41 -15.48
CA GLY A 312 22.92 5.84 -15.82
C GLY A 312 21.48 6.38 -15.93
N VAL A 313 20.52 5.75 -15.29
CA VAL A 313 19.09 6.04 -15.47
C VAL A 313 18.39 6.41 -14.17
N LEU A 314 19.02 6.15 -13.03
CA LEU A 314 18.50 6.54 -11.72
C LEU A 314 18.94 7.97 -11.40
N ASP A 315 18.03 8.91 -11.50
CA ASP A 315 18.23 10.27 -11.01
C ASP A 315 18.01 10.30 -9.49
N TYR A 316 19.10 10.47 -8.74
CA TYR A 316 18.98 10.76 -7.32
C TYR A 316 18.29 12.09 -7.11
N ALA A 317 17.30 12.13 -6.24
CA ALA A 317 16.68 13.39 -5.88
C ALA A 317 17.74 14.36 -5.33
N PRO A 318 17.87 15.59 -5.88
CA PRO A 318 18.91 16.54 -5.47
C PRO A 318 18.79 16.98 -4.00
N ALA A 319 17.70 16.70 -3.35
CA ALA A 319 17.51 16.90 -1.91
C ALA A 319 18.18 15.84 -1.04
N LEU A 320 18.58 14.71 -1.62
CA LEU A 320 19.43 13.71 -0.99
C LEU A 320 20.90 14.14 -1.15
N ASN A 321 21.27 15.23 -0.49
CA ASN A 321 22.66 15.58 -0.31
C ASN A 321 23.43 14.39 0.26
N SER A 322 24.43 13.91 -0.45
CA SER A 322 25.63 13.16 -0.06
C SER A 322 25.60 12.20 1.14
N ASN A 323 24.57 12.23 1.96
CA ASN A 323 24.28 11.31 3.04
C ASN A 323 22.97 10.60 2.68
N LEU A 324 23.05 9.32 2.36
CA LEU A 324 21.93 8.38 2.47
C LEU A 324 21.52 8.36 3.94
N ASN A 325 20.84 9.40 4.37
CA ASN A 325 20.20 9.39 5.67
C ASN A 325 19.05 8.40 5.57
N VAL A 326 19.27 7.23 6.13
CA VAL A 326 18.18 6.36 6.54
C VAL A 326 17.38 7.21 7.52
N ASP A 327 16.14 7.54 7.18
CA ASP A 327 15.23 8.13 8.15
C ASP A 327 15.22 7.26 9.40
N ASP A 328 15.07 7.85 10.58
CA ASP A 328 14.93 7.12 11.85
C ASP A 328 13.86 6.03 11.80
N THR A 329 12.94 6.11 10.82
CA THR A 329 11.89 5.14 10.53
C THR A 329 12.31 4.01 9.58
N GLY A 330 13.56 3.97 9.10
CA GLY A 330 14.05 2.95 8.16
C GLY A 330 13.50 3.07 6.73
N ASN A 331 12.93 4.20 6.36
CA ASN A 331 12.45 4.49 5.02
C ASN A 331 13.55 5.19 4.21
N THR A 332 14.05 4.57 3.17
CA THR A 332 15.09 5.13 2.31
C THR A 332 14.58 5.34 0.90
N PHE A 333 14.15 6.55 0.60
CA PHE A 333 13.84 6.96 -0.76
C PHE A 333 15.14 7.28 -1.52
N ALA A 334 15.46 6.51 -2.55
CA ALA A 334 16.70 6.67 -3.31
C ALA A 334 16.56 7.71 -4.45
N GLY A 335 15.41 7.79 -5.09
CA GLY A 335 15.23 8.69 -6.22
C GLY A 335 14.15 8.23 -7.18
N VAL A 336 14.16 8.81 -8.37
CA VAL A 336 13.21 8.50 -9.44
C VAL A 336 13.95 7.91 -10.63
N LEU A 337 13.51 6.74 -11.08
CA LEU A 337 14.03 6.04 -12.24
C LEU A 337 13.22 6.45 -13.48
N ASN A 338 13.90 6.94 -14.52
CA ASN A 338 13.29 7.40 -15.79
C ASN A 338 12.15 8.42 -15.63
N GLY A 339 12.10 9.18 -14.54
CA GLY A 339 10.98 10.11 -14.29
C GLY A 339 9.63 9.41 -14.01
N LYS A 340 9.60 8.08 -13.88
CA LYS A 340 8.35 7.29 -13.75
C LYS A 340 8.28 6.48 -12.47
N PHE A 341 9.39 5.88 -12.04
CA PHE A 341 9.41 4.95 -10.90
C PHE A 341 10.05 5.61 -9.69
N LYS A 342 9.36 5.59 -8.57
CA LYS A 342 9.93 5.94 -7.27
C LYS A 342 10.67 4.74 -6.71
N VAL A 343 11.94 4.89 -6.41
CA VAL A 343 12.81 3.81 -5.93
C VAL A 343 13.02 3.95 -4.43
N TYR A 344 12.72 2.89 -3.70
CA TYR A 344 12.94 2.76 -2.26
C TYR A 344 13.95 1.64 -2.01
N VAL A 345 14.98 1.92 -1.24
CA VAL A 345 15.99 0.92 -0.86
C VAL A 345 15.61 0.33 0.49
N ASP A 346 15.55 -0.99 0.55
CA ASP A 346 15.35 -1.70 1.82
C ASP A 346 16.71 -1.86 2.53
N PRO A 347 16.92 -1.19 3.68
CA PRO A 347 18.20 -1.26 4.40
C PRO A 347 18.43 -2.63 5.06
N TYR A 348 17.39 -3.42 5.23
CA TYR A 348 17.46 -4.75 5.84
C TYR A 348 17.56 -5.89 4.81
N ALA A 349 17.68 -5.56 3.54
CA ALA A 349 17.96 -6.56 2.51
C ALA A 349 19.33 -7.19 2.74
N ALA A 350 19.45 -8.49 2.52
CA ALA A 350 20.70 -9.24 2.75
C ALA A 350 21.76 -8.81 1.72
N ASN A 351 22.57 -7.82 2.05
CA ASN A 351 23.61 -7.27 1.17
C ASN A 351 24.78 -8.23 0.90
N ILE A 352 24.90 -9.33 1.67
CA ILE A 352 26.01 -10.29 1.57
C ILE A 352 25.58 -11.55 0.81
N SER A 353 24.33 -11.63 0.40
CA SER A 353 23.81 -12.78 -0.34
C SER A 353 24.06 -12.63 -1.83
N ALA A 354 24.47 -13.71 -2.49
CA ALA A 354 24.53 -13.79 -3.95
C ALA A 354 23.17 -13.58 -4.64
N SER A 355 22.11 -13.48 -3.88
CA SER A 355 20.73 -13.31 -4.37
C SER A 355 20.17 -11.99 -3.87
N GLN A 356 19.99 -11.09 -4.78
CA GLN A 356 19.34 -9.79 -4.56
C GLN A 356 17.89 -9.85 -5.05
N TYR A 357 17.10 -8.84 -4.75
CA TYR A 357 15.71 -8.79 -5.19
C TYR A 357 15.23 -7.37 -5.46
N TYR A 358 14.16 -7.30 -6.26
CA TYR A 358 13.36 -6.11 -6.38
C TYR A 358 11.87 -6.48 -6.39
N VAL A 359 11.05 -5.54 -5.98
CA VAL A 359 9.59 -5.62 -6.07
C VAL A 359 9.09 -4.37 -6.77
N ILE A 360 8.28 -4.57 -7.80
CA ILE A 360 7.59 -3.48 -8.48
C ILE A 360 6.15 -3.46 -7.99
N GLY A 361 5.64 -2.27 -7.67
CA GLY A 361 4.29 -2.05 -7.23
C GLY A 361 3.60 -0.95 -8.01
N TYR A 362 2.27 -0.94 -7.93
CA TYR A 362 1.43 0.11 -8.45
C TYR A 362 0.65 0.80 -7.33
N LYS A 363 0.70 2.12 -7.34
CA LYS A 363 -0.16 2.98 -6.53
C LYS A 363 -0.71 4.10 -7.41
N GLY A 364 -2.04 4.17 -7.53
CA GLY A 364 -2.72 5.25 -8.22
C GLY A 364 -2.77 6.55 -7.43
N THR A 365 -3.31 7.58 -8.04
CA THR A 365 -3.54 8.89 -7.40
C THR A 365 -4.68 8.83 -6.40
N SER A 366 -5.63 7.92 -6.59
CA SER A 366 -6.73 7.71 -5.65
C SER A 366 -6.28 6.86 -4.47
N PRO A 367 -6.71 7.17 -3.24
CA PRO A 367 -6.44 6.35 -2.06
C PRO A 367 -6.99 4.92 -2.14
N TYR A 368 -7.97 4.69 -3.01
CA TYR A 368 -8.59 3.37 -3.23
C TYR A 368 -7.88 2.54 -4.32
N ASP A 369 -6.92 3.13 -5.02
CA ASP A 369 -6.25 2.50 -6.16
C ASP A 369 -4.85 2.03 -5.77
N SER A 370 -4.79 1.02 -4.94
CA SER A 370 -3.56 0.37 -4.47
C SER A 370 -3.81 -1.10 -4.19
N GLY A 371 -2.77 -1.92 -4.25
CA GLY A 371 -2.86 -3.35 -3.98
C GLY A 371 -2.94 -3.71 -2.50
N LEU A 372 -2.50 -2.83 -1.61
CA LEU A 372 -2.52 -2.99 -0.16
C LEU A 372 -3.05 -1.71 0.48
N PHE A 373 -3.92 -1.85 1.46
CA PHE A 373 -4.45 -0.74 2.25
C PHE A 373 -3.92 -0.77 3.67
N TYR A 374 -3.42 0.35 4.12
CA TYR A 374 -3.07 0.62 5.50
C TYR A 374 -4.19 1.43 6.14
N CYS A 375 -4.78 0.93 7.22
CA CYS A 375 -5.97 1.49 7.85
C CYS A 375 -5.65 1.88 9.30
N PRO A 376 -5.13 3.09 9.55
CA PRO A 376 -4.88 3.57 10.89
C PRO A 376 -6.20 3.86 11.61
N TYR A 377 -6.29 3.42 12.86
CA TYR A 377 -7.44 3.71 13.71
C TYR A 377 -7.06 4.66 14.85
N VAL A 378 -6.19 4.21 15.73
CA VAL A 378 -5.67 5.02 16.83
C VAL A 378 -4.19 5.26 16.58
N PRO A 379 -3.75 6.52 16.51
CA PRO A 379 -2.34 6.84 16.34
C PRO A 379 -1.54 6.42 17.57
N LEU A 380 -0.28 6.80 17.59
CA LEU A 380 0.60 6.48 18.69
C LEU A 380 0.15 7.22 19.96
N GLN A 381 -0.34 6.48 20.95
CA GLN A 381 -0.72 6.98 22.27
C GLN A 381 0.42 6.77 23.26
N MET A 382 0.73 7.77 24.04
CA MET A 382 1.66 7.68 25.16
C MET A 382 0.88 7.56 26.46
N VAL A 383 1.24 6.59 27.29
CA VAL A 383 0.68 6.38 28.62
C VAL A 383 1.80 6.45 29.65
N ARG A 384 1.62 7.26 30.65
CA ARG A 384 2.54 7.37 31.78
C ARG A 384 1.91 6.72 33.02
N ALA A 385 2.69 5.96 33.73
CA ALA A 385 2.28 5.33 35.00
C ALA A 385 3.45 5.27 35.98
N VAL A 386 3.14 5.22 37.26
CA VAL A 386 4.11 4.95 38.32
C VAL A 386 3.88 3.52 38.81
N GLY A 387 4.95 2.77 38.96
CA GLY A 387 4.88 1.39 39.46
C GLY A 387 4.34 1.36 40.90
N GLN A 388 3.39 0.47 41.18
CA GLN A 388 2.77 0.37 42.52
C GLN A 388 3.77 -0.08 43.59
N ASP A 389 4.65 -1.02 43.23
CA ASP A 389 5.58 -1.63 44.19
C ASP A 389 6.94 -0.94 44.24
N SER A 390 7.42 -0.46 43.08
CA SER A 390 8.77 0.14 42.96
C SER A 390 8.78 1.66 42.98
N PHE A 391 7.61 2.31 42.86
CA PHE A 391 7.44 3.77 42.69
C PHE A 391 8.27 4.38 41.55
N GLN A 392 8.70 3.52 40.61
CA GLN A 392 9.48 3.95 39.45
C GLN A 392 8.56 4.37 38.29
N PRO A 393 8.91 5.42 37.56
CA PRO A 393 8.13 5.86 36.41
C PRO A 393 8.23 4.86 35.25
N LYS A 394 7.10 4.68 34.57
CA LYS A 394 6.93 3.81 33.41
C LYS A 394 6.28 4.60 32.28
N ILE A 395 6.78 4.42 31.08
CA ILE A 395 6.21 5.01 29.87
C ILE A 395 5.80 3.87 28.95
N GLY A 396 4.61 3.97 28.37
CA GLY A 396 4.14 3.03 27.36
C GLY A 396 3.62 3.75 26.13
N PHE A 397 3.89 3.17 24.96
CA PHE A 397 3.29 3.57 23.70
C PHE A 397 2.39 2.48 23.17
N LYS A 398 1.26 2.88 22.63
CA LYS A 398 0.28 1.98 22.05
C LYS A 398 -0.29 2.57 20.77
N THR A 399 -0.44 1.76 19.74
CA THR A 399 -1.09 2.13 18.48
C THR A 399 -2.03 1.03 18.01
N ARG A 400 -3.05 1.39 17.21
CA ARG A 400 -3.99 0.44 16.63
C ARG A 400 -4.18 0.75 15.15
N TYR A 401 -3.98 -0.24 14.31
CA TYR A 401 -4.16 -0.16 12.87
C TYR A 401 -4.52 -1.52 12.29
N GLY A 402 -5.00 -1.54 11.06
CA GLY A 402 -5.23 -2.74 10.28
C GLY A 402 -4.58 -2.65 8.92
N MET A 403 -4.30 -3.79 8.31
CA MET A 403 -3.87 -3.89 6.92
C MET A 403 -4.73 -4.90 6.19
N VAL A 404 -5.04 -4.63 4.92
CA VAL A 404 -5.85 -5.51 4.10
C VAL A 404 -5.45 -5.36 2.64
N GLN A 405 -5.57 -6.45 1.86
CA GLN A 405 -5.39 -6.41 0.42
C GLN A 405 -6.62 -5.83 -0.28
N ASN A 406 -6.38 -5.29 -1.47
CA ASN A 406 -7.47 -4.85 -2.33
C ASN A 406 -8.32 -6.08 -2.78
N PRO A 407 -9.64 -6.01 -2.73
CA PRO A 407 -10.52 -7.07 -3.24
C PRO A 407 -10.24 -7.48 -4.69
N PHE A 408 -9.73 -6.56 -5.50
CA PHE A 408 -9.32 -6.82 -6.89
C PHE A 408 -7.91 -7.42 -7.02
N ALA A 409 -7.16 -7.52 -5.93
CA ALA A 409 -5.78 -7.99 -5.99
C ALA A 409 -5.65 -9.47 -6.32
N HIS A 410 -6.72 -10.24 -6.16
CA HIS A 410 -6.75 -11.68 -6.37
C HIS A 410 -7.74 -12.08 -7.44
N SER A 411 -7.33 -12.93 -8.37
CA SER A 411 -8.18 -13.42 -9.47
C SER A 411 -9.28 -14.42 -9.07
N GLY A 412 -9.40 -14.76 -7.78
CA GLY A 412 -10.30 -15.80 -7.27
C GLY A 412 -11.28 -15.38 -6.17
N GLY A 413 -11.52 -14.09 -5.93
CA GLY A 413 -12.37 -13.62 -4.80
C GLY A 413 -11.64 -13.72 -3.46
N ASP A 414 -12.18 -13.21 -2.40
CA ASP A 414 -11.75 -13.26 -0.99
C ASP A 414 -10.24 -13.15 -0.72
N GLY A 415 -9.64 -12.05 -1.19
CA GLY A 415 -8.27 -11.68 -0.87
C GLY A 415 -8.11 -11.06 0.53
N ALA A 416 -8.90 -11.49 1.50
CA ALA A 416 -8.73 -11.04 2.88
C ALA A 416 -7.34 -11.45 3.36
N LEU A 417 -6.51 -10.47 3.69
CA LEU A 417 -5.42 -10.68 4.62
C LEU A 417 -6.07 -11.07 5.94
N ASP A 418 -6.02 -12.33 6.27
CA ASP A 418 -6.18 -12.68 7.66
C ASP A 418 -4.99 -12.06 8.39
N ASN A 419 -5.29 -11.03 9.19
CA ASN A 419 -4.32 -10.38 10.07
C ASN A 419 -3.68 -11.34 11.09
N SER A 420 -3.99 -12.63 11.04
CA SER A 420 -3.37 -13.66 11.86
C SER A 420 -1.92 -13.98 11.47
N GLY A 421 -1.40 -13.35 10.41
CA GLY A 421 -0.09 -13.69 9.85
C GLY A 421 -0.10 -14.97 9.00
N ALA A 422 -1.24 -15.63 8.87
CA ALA A 422 -1.40 -16.75 7.97
C ALA A 422 -1.44 -16.27 6.52
N VAL A 423 -0.55 -16.80 5.70
CA VAL A 423 -0.36 -16.43 4.31
C VAL A 423 -1.32 -17.25 3.44
N ALA A 424 -2.62 -17.06 3.62
CA ALA A 424 -3.63 -17.77 2.84
C ALA A 424 -3.58 -17.42 1.33
N SER A 425 -3.03 -16.24 0.97
CA SER A 425 -2.94 -15.75 -0.40
C SER A 425 -1.53 -15.31 -0.79
N ALA A 426 -0.50 -16.06 -0.34
CA ALA A 426 0.89 -15.79 -0.70
C ALA A 426 1.08 -15.77 -2.22
N SER A 427 1.86 -14.81 -2.71
CA SER A 427 2.28 -14.72 -4.10
C SER A 427 1.15 -14.53 -5.13
N GLN A 428 0.02 -13.95 -4.74
CA GLN A 428 -1.15 -13.81 -5.62
C GLN A 428 -1.55 -12.36 -5.93
N ASN A 429 -0.99 -11.39 -5.23
CA ASN A 429 -1.35 -9.99 -5.45
C ASN A 429 -0.87 -9.48 -6.81
N LEU A 430 -1.81 -9.10 -7.68
CA LEU A 430 -1.54 -8.65 -9.04
C LEU A 430 -0.91 -7.25 -9.12
N TYR A 431 -1.05 -6.45 -8.07
CA TYR A 431 -0.52 -5.08 -8.00
C TYR A 431 0.97 -5.03 -7.68
N TYR A 432 1.55 -6.14 -7.22
CA TYR A 432 2.96 -6.24 -6.87
C TYR A 432 3.60 -7.44 -7.56
N ARG A 433 4.81 -7.24 -8.07
CA ARG A 433 5.64 -8.29 -8.67
C ARG A 433 7.01 -8.30 -8.03
N ARG A 434 7.43 -9.47 -7.55
CA ARG A 434 8.75 -9.69 -6.99
C ARG A 434 9.62 -10.50 -7.93
N VAL A 435 10.88 -10.14 -8.03
CA VAL A 435 11.89 -10.85 -8.81
C VAL A 435 13.15 -11.01 -7.98
N LYS A 436 13.72 -12.19 -8.02
CA LYS A 436 15.05 -12.47 -7.48
C LYS A 436 16.08 -12.19 -8.57
N VAL A 437 17.11 -11.45 -8.24
CA VAL A 437 18.22 -11.13 -9.16
C VAL A 437 19.46 -11.89 -8.69
N THR A 438 20.11 -12.58 -9.62
CA THR A 438 21.32 -13.35 -9.39
C THR A 438 22.45 -12.84 -10.27
N ASN A 439 23.69 -13.12 -9.89
CA ASN A 439 24.90 -12.78 -10.63
C ASN A 439 25.06 -11.28 -10.93
N ILE A 440 24.75 -10.43 -9.92
CA ILE A 440 24.96 -8.98 -10.04
C ILE A 440 26.46 -8.68 -10.11
N MET A 441 27.27 -9.41 -9.33
CA MET A 441 28.73 -9.55 -9.41
C MET A 441 29.18 -10.83 -8.74
#